data_736b34f1d2270141e81151abcfc94746
#
_entry.id   736b34f1d2270141e81151abcfc94746
#
_cell.length_a   1.000
_cell.length_b   1.000
_cell.length_c   1.000
_cell.angle_alpha   90.00
_cell.angle_beta   90.00
_cell.angle_gamma   90.00
#
_symmetry.space_group_name_H-M   'P 1'
#
loop_
_entity.id
_entity.type
_entity.pdbx_description
1 polymer ?
#
loop_
_entity_poly.entity_id
_entity_poly.type
_entity_poly.pdbx_seq_one_letter_code
_entity_poly.pdbx_strand_id
1 'polypeptide(L)'
;MEKTMDKIVALAKARGFIYPGSEIYGGLANTWDYGNLGVELKNNVKKAWWQKFVQESPYNVGVDCAILMNPQTWVASGHLGGFSDPLMDCKDCHERFRADKLIEDWADENNYDLGGSVDGWTQEEMMNFIKDHNVPCPTCGKHNFTDIRQFNLMFKTFQGVTEDAKNTVYLRPETAQGIFVNFKNVQRTSRKKVPFGIGQIGKSFRNEITPGNFTFRTREFEQMELEFFCEPGTDLEWFNYWRQFCIDWLKNLGIKDDELRARDHSAEELCFYSKGTTDLEFLFPFGWGELWGIADRTDYDLTQHQNTSGEPMEYFDDEK
;
A
#
# COMPACT_ATOMS: atom_id res chain seq x y z
N MET A 1 26.58 -2.66 17.49
CA MET A 1 26.58 -1.27 16.94
C MET A 1 25.13 -0.92 16.66
N GLU A 2 24.65 0.17 17.23
CA GLU A 2 23.26 0.58 17.08
C GLU A 2 22.97 0.93 15.61
N LYS A 3 21.89 0.35 15.05
CA LYS A 3 21.42 0.57 13.69
C LYS A 3 20.51 1.81 13.69
N THR A 4 21.04 3.00 13.40
CA THR A 4 20.24 4.22 13.24
C THR A 4 19.96 4.51 11.77
N MET A 5 18.85 5.23 11.48
CA MET A 5 18.51 5.62 10.10
C MET A 5 19.65 6.38 9.42
N ASP A 6 20.28 7.32 10.11
CA ASP A 6 21.39 8.12 9.55
C ASP A 6 22.58 7.26 9.10
N LYS A 7 22.96 6.25 9.90
CA LYS A 7 24.04 5.32 9.56
C LYS A 7 23.67 4.45 8.35
N ILE A 8 22.42 3.98 8.29
CA ILE A 8 21.93 3.15 7.17
C ILE A 8 21.90 3.97 5.89
N VAL A 9 21.34 5.19 5.93
CA VAL A 9 21.28 6.11 4.79
C VAL A 9 22.67 6.48 4.29
N ALA A 10 23.58 6.84 5.20
CA ALA A 10 24.97 7.17 4.85
C ALA A 10 25.69 5.98 4.21
N LEU A 11 25.52 4.78 4.75
CA LEU A 11 26.11 3.56 4.19
C LEU A 11 25.53 3.25 2.80
N ALA A 12 24.20 3.32 2.65
CA ALA A 12 23.51 3.03 1.40
C ALA A 12 23.96 3.96 0.28
N LYS A 13 24.09 5.26 0.56
CA LYS A 13 24.60 6.25 -0.40
C LYS A 13 26.07 6.01 -0.74
N ALA A 14 26.92 5.84 0.29
CA ALA A 14 28.38 5.67 0.10
C ALA A 14 28.74 4.39 -0.67
N ARG A 15 27.92 3.35 -0.61
CA ARG A 15 28.17 2.05 -1.25
C ARG A 15 27.41 1.83 -2.55
N GLY A 16 26.66 2.81 -3.03
CA GLY A 16 25.93 2.72 -4.30
C GLY A 16 24.71 1.81 -4.24
N PHE A 17 24.05 1.72 -3.09
CA PHE A 17 22.75 1.10 -2.99
C PHE A 17 21.64 2.06 -3.43
N ILE A 18 21.68 3.31 -2.96
CA ILE A 18 20.67 4.31 -3.22
C ILE A 18 21.33 5.66 -3.47
N TYR A 19 20.82 6.40 -4.44
CA TYR A 19 21.15 7.80 -4.69
C TYR A 19 19.91 8.68 -4.61
N PRO A 20 20.03 9.99 -4.24
CA PRO A 20 18.93 10.93 -4.43
C PRO A 20 18.56 11.01 -5.91
N GLY A 21 17.27 10.89 -6.20
CA GLY A 21 16.79 10.98 -7.59
C GLY A 21 17.08 12.36 -8.20
N SER A 22 17.69 12.40 -9.38
CA SER A 22 18.06 13.64 -10.10
C SER A 22 18.97 14.58 -9.30
N GLU A 23 19.93 14.05 -8.55
CA GLU A 23 20.79 14.77 -7.61
C GLU A 23 21.52 15.96 -8.24
N ILE A 24 21.96 15.85 -9.51
CA ILE A 24 22.66 16.92 -10.22
C ILE A 24 21.83 18.21 -10.41
N TYR A 25 20.51 18.11 -10.26
CA TYR A 25 19.57 19.25 -10.33
C TYR A 25 19.03 19.64 -8.94
N GLY A 26 19.69 19.20 -7.87
CA GLY A 26 19.25 19.42 -6.49
C GLY A 26 18.28 18.37 -5.94
N GLY A 27 18.02 17.34 -6.73
CA GLY A 27 17.14 16.24 -6.34
C GLY A 27 15.65 16.57 -6.41
N LEU A 28 14.83 15.56 -6.19
CA LEU A 28 13.39 15.67 -5.97
C LEU A 28 13.09 14.99 -4.62
N ALA A 29 12.40 15.71 -3.73
CA ALA A 29 12.16 15.24 -2.37
C ALA A 29 11.54 13.82 -2.33
N ASN A 30 12.12 12.96 -1.52
CA ASN A 30 11.71 11.56 -1.33
C ASN A 30 11.63 10.74 -2.62
N THR A 31 12.48 11.05 -3.59
CA THR A 31 12.68 10.28 -4.81
C THR A 31 14.09 9.71 -4.80
N TRP A 32 14.20 8.42 -5.07
CA TRP A 32 15.44 7.68 -4.91
C TRP A 32 15.73 6.82 -6.15
N ASP A 33 16.97 6.84 -6.59
CA ASP A 33 17.47 5.94 -7.61
C ASP A 33 18.19 4.75 -6.94
N TYR A 34 17.92 3.54 -7.40
CA TYR A 34 18.69 2.36 -6.97
C TYR A 34 20.00 2.32 -7.73
N GLY A 35 21.11 2.42 -7.00
CA GLY A 35 22.45 2.35 -7.57
C GLY A 35 22.84 0.95 -7.99
N ASN A 36 24.09 0.79 -8.38
CA ASN A 36 24.62 -0.47 -8.91
C ASN A 36 24.51 -1.67 -7.95
N LEU A 37 24.67 -1.48 -6.65
CA LEU A 37 24.41 -2.54 -5.67
C LEU A 37 22.94 -2.65 -5.26
N GLY A 38 22.25 -1.52 -5.22
CA GLY A 38 20.82 -1.48 -4.87
C GLY A 38 19.94 -2.19 -5.87
N VAL A 39 20.20 -2.02 -7.18
CA VAL A 39 19.43 -2.70 -8.22
C VAL A 39 19.63 -4.22 -8.18
N GLU A 40 20.85 -4.70 -7.90
CA GLU A 40 21.12 -6.13 -7.76
C GLU A 40 20.39 -6.72 -6.54
N LEU A 41 20.45 -6.05 -5.38
CA LEU A 41 19.71 -6.47 -4.18
C LEU A 41 18.21 -6.52 -4.45
N LYS A 42 17.66 -5.47 -5.05
CA LYS A 42 16.24 -5.37 -5.41
C LYS A 42 15.81 -6.50 -6.36
N ASN A 43 16.59 -6.76 -7.40
CA ASN A 43 16.31 -7.83 -8.35
C ASN A 43 16.42 -9.23 -7.70
N ASN A 44 17.35 -9.43 -6.77
CA ASN A 44 17.45 -10.68 -6.03
C ASN A 44 16.22 -10.92 -5.14
N VAL A 45 15.71 -9.89 -4.46
CA VAL A 45 14.48 -9.99 -3.66
C VAL A 45 13.28 -10.32 -4.56
N LYS A 46 13.09 -9.58 -5.66
CA LYS A 46 12.02 -9.84 -6.62
C LYS A 46 12.09 -11.26 -7.20
N LYS A 47 13.29 -11.71 -7.56
CA LYS A 47 13.50 -13.07 -8.09
C LYS A 47 13.17 -14.14 -7.05
N ALA A 48 13.60 -13.97 -5.81
CA ALA A 48 13.32 -14.90 -4.73
C ALA A 48 11.81 -15.00 -4.45
N TRP A 49 11.10 -13.87 -4.45
CA TRP A 49 9.66 -13.83 -4.30
C TRP A 49 8.94 -14.51 -5.47
N TRP A 50 9.29 -14.16 -6.71
CA TRP A 50 8.69 -14.73 -7.91
C TRP A 50 8.88 -16.24 -7.99
N GLN A 51 10.10 -16.70 -7.68
CA GLN A 51 10.39 -18.12 -7.62
C GLN A 51 9.51 -18.82 -6.59
N LYS A 52 9.42 -18.28 -5.37
CA LYS A 52 8.72 -18.95 -4.28
C LYS A 52 7.20 -18.89 -4.42
N PHE A 53 6.66 -17.72 -4.75
CA PHE A 53 5.22 -17.50 -4.78
C PHE A 53 4.57 -17.86 -6.10
N VAL A 54 5.30 -17.82 -7.21
CA VAL A 54 4.74 -18.09 -8.54
C VAL A 54 5.27 -19.40 -9.13
N GLN A 55 6.58 -19.55 -9.26
CA GLN A 55 7.16 -20.67 -10.01
C GLN A 55 7.13 -22.00 -9.26
N GLU A 56 7.37 -22.00 -7.97
CA GLU A 56 7.33 -23.21 -7.13
C GLU A 56 5.91 -23.58 -6.67
N SER A 57 4.96 -22.64 -6.76
CA SER A 57 3.59 -22.90 -6.35
C SER A 57 2.82 -23.72 -7.41
N PRO A 58 2.13 -24.81 -7.02
CA PRO A 58 1.27 -25.55 -7.94
C PRO A 58 -0.01 -24.77 -8.28
N TYR A 59 -0.35 -23.77 -7.49
CA TYR A 59 -1.59 -23.00 -7.64
C TYR A 59 -1.42 -21.76 -8.52
N ASN A 60 -0.29 -21.08 -8.43
CA ASN A 60 -0.15 -19.70 -8.86
C ASN A 60 0.37 -19.58 -10.29
N VAL A 61 0.00 -18.48 -10.93
CA VAL A 61 0.52 -18.02 -12.23
C VAL A 61 0.88 -16.54 -12.12
N GLY A 62 1.59 -16.02 -13.11
CA GLY A 62 2.02 -14.63 -13.11
C GLY A 62 1.38 -13.81 -14.20
N VAL A 63 1.26 -12.49 -13.96
CA VAL A 63 0.90 -11.48 -14.96
C VAL A 63 1.82 -10.27 -14.86
N ASP A 64 1.84 -9.46 -15.90
CA ASP A 64 2.42 -8.10 -15.88
C ASP A 64 1.44 -7.15 -16.55
N CYS A 65 0.66 -6.46 -15.74
CA CYS A 65 -0.40 -5.57 -16.20
C CYS A 65 0.13 -4.17 -16.46
N ALA A 66 -0.49 -3.45 -17.40
CA ALA A 66 -0.15 -2.07 -17.70
C ALA A 66 -0.35 -1.16 -16.48
N ILE A 67 0.53 -0.15 -16.33
CA ILE A 67 0.39 0.90 -15.31
C ILE A 67 -0.82 1.79 -15.62
N LEU A 68 -0.97 2.18 -16.90
CA LEU A 68 -2.09 2.96 -17.38
C LEU A 68 -3.26 2.03 -17.68
N MET A 69 -4.36 2.23 -17.00
CA MET A 69 -5.56 1.40 -17.09
C MET A 69 -6.78 2.29 -17.38
N ASN A 70 -7.85 1.67 -17.87
CA ASN A 70 -9.11 2.39 -18.04
C ASN A 70 -9.53 3.04 -16.71
N PRO A 71 -9.85 4.34 -16.66
CA PRO A 71 -10.27 5.02 -15.43
C PRO A 71 -11.44 4.37 -14.70
N GLN A 72 -12.30 3.63 -15.40
CA GLN A 72 -13.40 2.88 -14.78
C GLN A 72 -12.92 1.81 -13.80
N THR A 73 -11.70 1.30 -13.98
CA THR A 73 -11.07 0.41 -13.00
C THR A 73 -10.98 1.05 -11.62
N TRP A 74 -10.62 2.34 -11.59
CA TRP A 74 -10.45 3.10 -10.35
C TRP A 74 -11.77 3.62 -9.78
N VAL A 75 -12.81 3.73 -10.61
CA VAL A 75 -14.18 3.96 -10.17
C VAL A 75 -14.70 2.69 -9.46
N ALA A 76 -14.57 1.53 -10.10
CA ALA A 76 -15.01 0.24 -9.58
C ALA A 76 -14.35 -0.10 -8.24
N SER A 77 -13.05 0.06 -8.14
CA SER A 77 -12.27 -0.21 -6.93
C SER A 77 -12.44 0.84 -5.82
N GLY A 78 -13.14 1.95 -6.09
CA GLY A 78 -13.36 3.02 -5.12
C GLY A 78 -12.19 4.01 -4.96
N HIS A 79 -11.06 3.82 -5.64
CA HIS A 79 -9.88 4.69 -5.49
C HIS A 79 -10.15 6.14 -5.88
N LEU A 80 -10.96 6.40 -6.90
CA LEU A 80 -11.29 7.78 -7.29
C LEU A 80 -12.18 8.49 -6.28
N GLY A 81 -13.02 7.76 -5.55
CA GLY A 81 -13.93 8.32 -4.56
C GLY A 81 -13.40 8.38 -3.14
N GLY A 82 -12.59 7.40 -2.71
CA GLY A 82 -12.25 7.19 -1.32
C GLY A 82 -10.76 7.09 -0.99
N PHE A 83 -9.87 7.00 -1.99
CA PHE A 83 -8.43 6.91 -1.74
C PHE A 83 -7.83 8.30 -1.50
N SER A 84 -8.09 8.83 -0.32
CA SER A 84 -7.73 10.20 0.05
C SER A 84 -7.33 10.30 1.52
N ASP A 85 -6.38 11.20 1.80
CA ASP A 85 -5.96 11.54 3.15
C ASP A 85 -6.57 12.88 3.61
N PRO A 86 -6.88 13.02 4.90
CA PRO A 86 -7.34 14.27 5.49
C PRO A 86 -6.17 15.28 5.59
N LEU A 87 -6.15 16.26 4.70
CA LEU A 87 -5.07 17.24 4.57
C LEU A 87 -5.42 18.55 5.24
N MET A 88 -4.48 19.11 6.04
CA MET A 88 -4.55 20.45 6.61
C MET A 88 -3.20 21.16 6.53
N ASP A 89 -3.21 22.48 6.51
CA ASP A 89 -2.02 23.31 6.49
C ASP A 89 -1.95 24.17 7.77
N CYS A 90 -0.74 24.36 8.34
CA CYS A 90 -0.53 25.40 9.35
C CYS A 90 -0.49 26.77 8.66
N LYS A 91 -1.34 27.72 9.11
CA LYS A 91 -1.41 29.06 8.51
C LYS A 91 -0.21 29.94 8.85
N ASP A 92 0.57 29.58 9.88
CA ASP A 92 1.71 30.37 10.33
C ASP A 92 3.03 29.97 9.65
N CYS A 93 3.32 28.67 9.55
CA CYS A 93 4.56 28.20 8.91
C CYS A 93 4.36 27.59 7.52
N HIS A 94 3.11 27.45 7.07
CA HIS A 94 2.72 26.88 5.78
C HIS A 94 3.09 25.39 5.58
N GLU A 95 3.47 24.72 6.67
CA GLU A 95 3.71 23.27 6.63
C GLU A 95 2.39 22.52 6.55
N ARG A 96 2.47 21.37 5.92
CA ARG A 96 1.33 20.54 5.54
C ARG A 96 1.33 19.23 6.31
N PHE A 97 0.16 18.82 6.81
CA PHE A 97 0.00 17.66 7.66
C PHE A 97 -1.19 16.81 7.24
N ARG A 98 -1.12 15.52 7.55
CA ARG A 98 -2.29 14.65 7.64
C ARG A 98 -2.90 14.87 9.01
N ALA A 99 -4.19 15.18 9.06
CA ALA A 99 -4.87 15.49 10.32
C ALA A 99 -4.98 14.27 11.25
N ASP A 100 -5.22 13.08 10.68
CA ASP A 100 -5.25 11.81 11.41
C ASP A 100 -3.89 11.53 12.09
N LYS A 101 -2.79 11.65 11.37
CA LYS A 101 -1.44 11.45 11.93
C LYS A 101 -1.07 12.49 12.98
N LEU A 102 -1.46 13.73 12.76
CA LEU A 102 -1.23 14.80 13.75
C LEU A 102 -1.94 14.49 15.08
N ILE A 103 -3.13 13.90 15.02
CA ILE A 103 -3.89 13.47 16.20
C ILE A 103 -3.22 12.27 16.88
N GLU A 104 -2.85 11.26 16.11
CA GLU A 104 -2.19 10.03 16.62
C GLU A 104 -0.86 10.38 17.30
N ASP A 105 0.01 11.14 16.62
CA ASP A 105 1.31 11.56 17.15
C ASP A 105 1.15 12.37 18.46
N TRP A 106 0.16 13.29 18.49
CA TRP A 106 -0.13 14.05 19.70
C TRP A 106 -0.63 13.16 20.83
N ALA A 107 -1.50 12.18 20.53
CA ALA A 107 -2.03 11.26 21.53
C ALA A 107 -0.92 10.38 22.13
N ASP A 108 -0.02 9.87 21.29
CA ASP A 108 1.14 9.08 21.71
C ASP A 108 2.07 9.91 22.63
N GLU A 109 2.40 11.13 22.24
CA GLU A 109 3.24 12.04 23.04
C GLU A 109 2.63 12.39 24.40
N ASN A 110 1.30 12.45 24.49
CA ASN A 110 0.57 12.81 25.70
C ASN A 110 0.02 11.60 26.46
N ASN A 111 0.31 10.37 26.03
CA ASN A 111 -0.26 9.13 26.57
C ASN A 111 -1.81 9.18 26.65
N TYR A 112 -2.43 9.75 25.62
CA TYR A 112 -3.88 9.89 25.52
C TYR A 112 -4.49 8.69 24.79
N ASP A 113 -5.47 8.06 25.42
CA ASP A 113 -6.19 6.94 24.79
C ASP A 113 -7.28 7.47 23.85
N LEU A 114 -7.11 7.22 22.56
CA LEU A 114 -8.06 7.59 21.50
C LEU A 114 -9.25 6.63 21.43
N GLY A 115 -9.21 5.49 22.13
CA GLY A 115 -10.25 4.48 22.11
C GLY A 115 -10.32 3.69 20.79
N GLY A 116 -9.33 3.85 19.90
CA GLY A 116 -9.25 3.16 18.60
C GLY A 116 -8.53 3.98 17.53
N SER A 117 -8.58 3.52 16.26
CA SER A 117 -7.97 4.22 15.13
C SER A 117 -8.73 5.50 14.76
N VAL A 118 -7.98 6.52 14.33
CA VAL A 118 -8.54 7.79 13.82
C VAL A 118 -9.02 7.67 12.35
N ASP A 119 -8.68 6.59 11.66
CA ASP A 119 -8.99 6.40 10.23
C ASP A 119 -10.48 6.47 9.88
N GLY A 120 -11.35 6.13 10.83
CA GLY A 120 -12.81 6.20 10.66
C GLY A 120 -13.45 7.54 11.04
N TRP A 121 -12.67 8.50 11.53
CA TRP A 121 -13.21 9.78 11.99
C TRP A 121 -13.59 10.69 10.83
N THR A 122 -14.65 11.45 11.03
CA THR A 122 -15.05 12.51 10.11
C THR A 122 -14.08 13.71 10.21
N GLN A 123 -14.04 14.55 9.17
CA GLN A 123 -13.25 15.79 9.20
C GLN A 123 -13.65 16.71 10.38
N GLU A 124 -14.93 16.71 10.75
CA GLU A 124 -15.46 17.49 11.86
C GLU A 124 -14.94 16.96 13.20
N GLU A 125 -14.97 15.66 13.41
CA GLU A 125 -14.43 15.02 14.62
C GLU A 125 -12.94 15.29 14.79
N MET A 126 -12.15 15.09 13.72
CA MET A 126 -10.71 15.40 13.73
C MET A 126 -10.45 16.87 14.05
N MET A 127 -11.20 17.81 13.42
CA MET A 127 -11.03 19.24 13.65
C MET A 127 -11.43 19.65 15.07
N ASN A 128 -12.50 19.06 15.62
CA ASN A 128 -12.92 19.31 17.00
C ASN A 128 -11.88 18.79 17.97
N PHE A 129 -11.35 17.59 17.78
CA PHE A 129 -10.28 17.07 18.61
C PHE A 129 -9.05 17.99 18.63
N ILE A 130 -8.58 18.42 17.45
CA ILE A 130 -7.42 19.32 17.32
C ILE A 130 -7.63 20.63 18.09
N LYS A 131 -8.85 21.20 18.02
CA LYS A 131 -9.22 22.44 18.73
C LYS A 131 -9.35 22.22 20.23
N ASP A 132 -10.07 21.20 20.66
CA ASP A 132 -10.40 20.94 22.07
C ASP A 132 -9.14 20.59 22.88
N HIS A 133 -8.22 19.87 22.26
CA HIS A 133 -6.95 19.48 22.88
C HIS A 133 -5.80 20.46 22.61
N ASN A 134 -6.07 21.57 21.89
CA ASN A 134 -5.04 22.53 21.51
C ASN A 134 -3.80 21.86 20.89
N VAL A 135 -4.01 20.96 19.95
CA VAL A 135 -2.91 20.24 19.29
C VAL A 135 -1.99 21.25 18.59
N PRO A 136 -0.69 21.30 18.92
CA PRO A 136 0.23 22.26 18.32
C PRO A 136 0.73 21.78 16.94
N CYS A 137 1.09 22.73 16.10
CA CYS A 137 1.86 22.43 14.89
C CYS A 137 3.24 21.88 15.28
N PRO A 138 3.64 20.69 14.82
CA PRO A 138 4.93 20.08 15.18
C PRO A 138 6.13 20.93 14.74
N THR A 139 5.97 21.75 13.71
CA THR A 139 7.06 22.57 13.15
C THR A 139 7.22 23.89 13.88
N CYS A 140 6.14 24.62 14.20
CA CYS A 140 6.24 25.98 14.75
C CYS A 140 5.56 26.17 16.11
N GLY A 141 4.91 25.15 16.66
CA GLY A 141 4.22 25.18 17.94
C GLY A 141 2.93 26.01 17.97
N LYS A 142 2.47 26.55 16.83
CA LYS A 142 1.23 27.33 16.74
C LYS A 142 0.02 26.43 16.59
N HIS A 143 -1.18 26.96 16.89
CA HIS A 143 -2.45 26.22 16.84
C HIS A 143 -3.39 26.73 15.74
N ASN A 144 -2.84 27.33 14.69
CA ASN A 144 -3.61 28.00 13.64
C ASN A 144 -3.59 27.19 12.35
N PHE A 145 -4.59 26.32 12.19
CA PHE A 145 -4.69 25.44 11.03
C PHE A 145 -5.80 25.87 10.07
N THR A 146 -5.72 25.41 8.83
CA THR A 146 -6.81 25.46 7.86
C THR A 146 -7.88 24.42 8.21
N ASP A 147 -9.04 24.50 7.55
CA ASP A 147 -9.98 23.40 7.57
C ASP A 147 -9.37 22.17 6.89
N ILE A 148 -9.82 20.98 7.32
CA ILE A 148 -9.40 19.71 6.75
C ILE A 148 -10.09 19.54 5.39
N ARG A 149 -9.31 19.12 4.38
CA ARG A 149 -9.79 18.77 3.04
C ARG A 149 -9.32 17.38 2.65
N GLN A 150 -10.11 16.65 1.88
CA GLN A 150 -9.67 15.36 1.34
C GLN A 150 -8.72 15.59 0.16
N PHE A 151 -7.60 14.90 0.19
CA PHE A 151 -6.60 14.92 -0.86
C PHE A 151 -6.46 13.53 -1.47
N ASN A 152 -6.94 13.35 -2.70
CA ASN A 152 -6.83 12.08 -3.40
C ASN A 152 -5.36 11.77 -3.76
N LEU A 153 -4.91 10.58 -3.39
CA LEU A 153 -3.52 10.15 -3.54
C LEU A 153 -3.17 9.64 -4.95
N MET A 154 -4.11 9.58 -5.87
CA MET A 154 -3.82 9.13 -7.22
C MET A 154 -3.11 10.21 -8.04
N PHE A 155 -1.98 9.85 -8.64
CA PHE A 155 -1.36 10.69 -9.66
C PHE A 155 -2.21 10.72 -10.93
N LYS A 156 -2.53 11.92 -11.37
CA LYS A 156 -3.32 12.21 -12.56
C LYS A 156 -2.43 12.59 -13.71
N THR A 157 -2.71 12.07 -14.90
CA THR A 157 -2.04 12.46 -16.15
C THR A 157 -3.03 12.42 -17.30
N PHE A 158 -2.57 12.64 -18.53
CA PHE A 158 -3.42 12.73 -19.72
C PHE A 158 -2.87 11.83 -20.82
N GLN A 159 -3.78 11.22 -21.58
CA GLN A 159 -3.48 10.46 -22.77
C GLN A 159 -3.90 11.25 -24.00
N GLY A 160 -3.01 11.41 -24.98
CA GLY A 160 -3.28 12.22 -26.16
C GLY A 160 -2.78 13.66 -26.06
N VAL A 161 -3.30 14.55 -26.91
CA VAL A 161 -2.77 15.91 -27.10
C VAL A 161 -3.47 16.99 -26.28
N THR A 162 -4.60 16.68 -25.66
CA THR A 162 -5.41 17.63 -24.89
C THR A 162 -5.52 17.20 -23.42
N GLU A 163 -5.37 18.16 -22.52
CA GLU A 163 -5.50 18.00 -21.08
C GLU A 163 -6.95 18.25 -20.66
N ASP A 164 -7.85 17.32 -20.96
CA ASP A 164 -9.26 17.40 -20.64
C ASP A 164 -9.76 16.15 -19.88
N ALA A 165 -11.00 16.22 -19.41
CA ALA A 165 -11.60 15.14 -18.60
C ALA A 165 -11.70 13.80 -19.38
N LYS A 166 -11.82 13.83 -20.71
CA LYS A 166 -11.95 12.61 -21.51
C LYS A 166 -10.62 11.90 -21.68
N ASN A 167 -9.54 12.66 -21.64
CA ASN A 167 -8.17 12.16 -21.81
C ASN A 167 -7.47 11.91 -20.47
N THR A 168 -8.16 12.15 -19.36
CA THR A 168 -7.60 11.92 -18.02
C THR A 168 -7.40 10.43 -17.76
N VAL A 169 -6.18 10.06 -17.38
CA VAL A 169 -5.80 8.74 -16.90
C VAL A 169 -5.02 8.87 -15.59
N TYR A 170 -4.82 7.77 -14.89
CA TYR A 170 -4.16 7.76 -13.60
C TYR A 170 -3.01 6.78 -13.60
N LEU A 171 -1.94 7.09 -12.86
CA LEU A 171 -0.92 6.12 -12.52
C LEU A 171 -1.49 5.20 -11.44
N ARG A 172 -1.38 3.89 -11.63
CA ARG A 172 -1.96 2.92 -10.68
C ARG A 172 -1.39 3.09 -9.27
N PRO A 173 -2.23 3.16 -8.23
CA PRO A 173 -1.79 3.26 -6.84
C PRO A 173 -1.45 1.90 -6.22
N GLU A 174 -1.82 0.81 -6.90
CA GLU A 174 -1.56 -0.58 -6.50
C GLU A 174 -1.57 -1.51 -7.72
N THR A 175 -0.98 -2.68 -7.56
CA THR A 175 -0.93 -3.71 -8.60
C THR A 175 -2.11 -4.67 -8.57
N ALA A 176 -2.88 -4.73 -7.47
CA ALA A 176 -4.01 -5.65 -7.27
C ALA A 176 -5.08 -5.53 -8.34
N GLN A 177 -5.49 -4.31 -8.69
CA GLN A 177 -6.60 -4.10 -9.61
C GLN A 177 -6.32 -4.64 -11.02
N GLY A 178 -5.06 -4.61 -11.47
CA GLY A 178 -4.64 -5.26 -12.70
C GLY A 178 -4.85 -6.76 -12.68
N ILE A 179 -4.70 -7.39 -11.53
CA ILE A 179 -4.97 -8.81 -11.32
C ILE A 179 -6.47 -9.09 -11.41
N PHE A 180 -7.28 -8.34 -10.67
CA PHE A 180 -8.74 -8.54 -10.64
C PHE A 180 -9.39 -8.39 -12.02
N VAL A 181 -9.07 -7.33 -12.76
CA VAL A 181 -9.65 -7.12 -14.11
C VAL A 181 -9.21 -8.18 -15.13
N ASN A 182 -8.10 -8.87 -14.86
CA ASN A 182 -7.61 -9.96 -15.70
C ASN A 182 -7.99 -11.37 -15.20
N PHE A 183 -8.77 -11.47 -14.12
CA PHE A 183 -9.19 -12.76 -13.55
C PHE A 183 -9.70 -13.75 -14.59
N LYS A 184 -10.70 -13.34 -15.38
CA LYS A 184 -11.29 -14.20 -16.45
C LYS A 184 -10.30 -14.54 -17.56
N ASN A 185 -9.44 -13.58 -17.95
CA ASN A 185 -8.42 -13.80 -18.96
C ASN A 185 -7.42 -14.88 -18.50
N VAL A 186 -6.94 -14.77 -17.28
CA VAL A 186 -5.97 -15.70 -16.69
C VAL A 186 -6.61 -17.06 -16.48
N GLN A 187 -7.80 -17.12 -15.89
CA GLN A 187 -8.52 -18.37 -15.66
C GLN A 187 -8.73 -19.14 -16.98
N ARG A 188 -9.20 -18.46 -18.03
CA ARG A 188 -9.46 -19.06 -19.34
C ARG A 188 -8.17 -19.56 -20.02
N THR A 189 -7.10 -18.77 -19.99
CA THR A 189 -5.87 -19.09 -20.72
C THR A 189 -4.99 -20.10 -19.99
N SER A 190 -4.95 -20.05 -18.66
CA SER A 190 -4.20 -21.00 -17.83
C SER A 190 -4.98 -22.30 -17.55
N ARG A 191 -6.31 -22.28 -17.72
CA ARG A 191 -7.24 -23.38 -17.36
C ARG A 191 -7.13 -23.78 -15.90
N LYS A 192 -6.74 -22.84 -15.03
CA LYS A 192 -6.66 -23.11 -13.59
C LYS A 192 -8.07 -23.29 -13.01
N LYS A 193 -8.20 -24.25 -12.12
CA LYS A 193 -9.35 -24.41 -11.22
C LYS A 193 -9.05 -23.77 -9.89
N VAL A 194 -10.06 -23.34 -9.16
CA VAL A 194 -9.89 -22.89 -7.78
C VAL A 194 -9.45 -24.05 -6.89
N PRO A 195 -8.52 -23.87 -5.94
CA PRO A 195 -7.86 -22.60 -5.64
C PRO A 195 -6.72 -22.27 -6.61
N PHE A 196 -6.57 -21.01 -6.98
CA PHE A 196 -5.40 -20.55 -7.74
C PHE A 196 -5.09 -19.08 -7.43
N GLY A 197 -3.84 -18.70 -7.63
CA GLY A 197 -3.39 -17.33 -7.39
C GLY A 197 -2.80 -16.69 -8.65
N ILE A 198 -2.81 -15.37 -8.68
CA ILE A 198 -2.19 -14.57 -9.73
C ILE A 198 -1.22 -13.61 -9.07
N GLY A 199 0.07 -13.75 -9.38
CA GLY A 199 1.13 -12.89 -8.86
C GLY A 199 1.56 -11.84 -9.87
N GLN A 200 1.94 -10.67 -9.37
CA GLN A 200 2.48 -9.57 -10.14
C GLN A 200 3.56 -8.84 -9.37
N ILE A 201 4.61 -8.43 -10.08
CA ILE A 201 5.59 -7.46 -9.58
C ILE A 201 5.50 -6.23 -10.48
N GLY A 202 5.34 -5.06 -9.89
CA GLY A 202 5.25 -3.84 -10.69
C GLY A 202 5.30 -2.57 -9.90
N LYS A 203 5.52 -1.46 -10.61
CA LYS A 203 5.50 -0.12 -10.03
C LYS A 203 4.10 0.33 -9.71
N SER A 204 4.00 1.06 -8.59
CA SER A 204 2.80 1.76 -8.14
C SER A 204 3.16 3.17 -7.69
N PHE A 205 2.16 4.05 -7.65
CA PHE A 205 2.36 5.48 -7.46
C PHE A 205 1.30 6.03 -6.52
N ARG A 206 1.74 6.66 -5.43
CA ARG A 206 0.84 7.32 -4.48
C ARG A 206 1.36 8.72 -4.20
N ASN A 207 0.58 9.74 -4.44
CA ASN A 207 0.96 11.14 -4.19
C ASN A 207 0.92 11.45 -2.69
N GLU A 208 1.75 10.74 -1.93
CA GLU A 208 1.84 10.82 -0.48
C GLU A 208 2.03 12.27 -0.01
N ILE A 209 1.29 12.67 1.00
CA ILE A 209 1.40 14.00 1.61
C ILE A 209 2.70 14.10 2.41
N THR A 210 2.98 13.08 3.21
CA THR A 210 4.14 12.99 4.10
C THR A 210 5.01 11.77 3.80
N PRO A 211 5.67 11.71 2.62
CA PRO A 211 6.63 10.66 2.36
C PRO A 211 7.83 10.81 3.30
N GLY A 212 8.49 9.70 3.64
CA GLY A 212 9.60 9.78 4.59
C GLY A 212 10.26 8.45 4.89
N ASN A 213 11.09 8.48 5.92
CA ASN A 213 11.85 7.31 6.37
C ASN A 213 12.65 6.66 5.23
N PHE A 214 13.38 7.48 4.47
CA PHE A 214 14.22 7.06 3.35
C PHE A 214 13.37 6.37 2.27
N THR A 215 13.63 5.10 1.96
CA THR A 215 12.90 4.33 0.93
C THR A 215 11.64 3.65 1.47
N PHE A 216 11.30 3.83 2.75
CA PHE A 216 10.14 3.17 3.35
C PHE A 216 8.81 3.71 2.82
N ARG A 217 8.67 5.05 2.71
CA ARG A 217 7.46 5.69 2.16
C ARG A 217 7.84 6.70 1.08
N THR A 218 7.66 6.29 -0.16
CA THR A 218 7.97 7.07 -1.36
C THR A 218 6.73 7.20 -2.24
N ARG A 219 6.75 8.15 -3.18
CA ARG A 219 5.64 8.36 -4.12
C ARG A 219 5.64 7.40 -5.30
N GLU A 220 6.79 6.84 -5.63
CA GLU A 220 7.00 5.81 -6.64
C GLU A 220 7.68 4.62 -5.96
N PHE A 221 7.06 3.44 -6.04
CA PHE A 221 7.56 2.23 -5.39
C PHE A 221 7.23 0.99 -6.22
N GLU A 222 7.72 -0.17 -5.82
CA GLU A 222 7.33 -1.46 -6.42
C GLU A 222 6.60 -2.31 -5.38
N GLN A 223 5.59 -3.03 -5.86
CA GLN A 223 4.88 -4.06 -5.09
C GLN A 223 5.14 -5.43 -5.70
N MET A 224 5.18 -6.43 -4.83
CA MET A 224 5.09 -7.85 -5.16
C MET A 224 3.79 -8.32 -4.55
N GLU A 225 2.80 -8.61 -5.37
CA GLU A 225 1.43 -8.85 -4.95
C GLU A 225 0.91 -10.17 -5.49
N LEU A 226 0.17 -10.92 -4.68
CA LEU A 226 -0.47 -12.18 -5.02
C LEU A 226 -1.92 -12.11 -4.58
N GLU A 227 -2.84 -12.21 -5.55
CA GLU A 227 -4.26 -12.39 -5.27
C GLU A 227 -4.62 -13.87 -5.43
N PHE A 228 -5.17 -14.45 -4.37
CA PHE A 228 -5.45 -15.87 -4.31
C PHE A 228 -6.97 -16.11 -4.27
N PHE A 229 -7.47 -16.87 -5.23
CA PHE A 229 -8.89 -17.15 -5.42
C PHE A 229 -9.19 -18.57 -4.95
N CYS A 230 -10.13 -18.71 -4.03
CA CYS A 230 -10.49 -19.99 -3.43
C CYS A 230 -12.02 -20.23 -3.45
N GLU A 231 -12.43 -21.44 -3.11
CA GLU A 231 -13.85 -21.77 -2.97
C GLU A 231 -14.47 -20.99 -1.81
N PRO A 232 -15.71 -20.50 -1.96
CA PRO A 232 -16.43 -19.87 -0.86
C PRO A 232 -16.49 -20.76 0.38
N GLY A 233 -16.16 -20.20 1.55
CA GLY A 233 -16.12 -20.92 2.82
C GLY A 233 -14.78 -21.55 3.18
N THR A 234 -13.79 -21.51 2.28
CA THR A 234 -12.40 -21.95 2.56
C THR A 234 -11.44 -20.78 2.75
N ASP A 235 -11.95 -19.58 2.65
CA ASP A 235 -11.25 -18.31 2.71
C ASP A 235 -10.35 -18.15 3.96
N LEU A 236 -10.89 -18.39 5.16
CA LEU A 236 -10.12 -18.28 6.41
C LEU A 236 -9.02 -19.36 6.54
N GLU A 237 -9.23 -20.54 5.97
CA GLU A 237 -8.21 -21.59 5.93
C GLU A 237 -7.03 -21.13 5.06
N TRP A 238 -7.32 -20.61 3.86
CA TRP A 238 -6.30 -20.06 2.97
C TRP A 238 -5.64 -18.80 3.50
N PHE A 239 -6.38 -17.93 4.18
CA PHE A 239 -5.82 -16.77 4.88
C PHE A 239 -4.74 -17.20 5.90
N ASN A 240 -5.05 -18.15 6.75
CA ASN A 240 -4.10 -18.68 7.74
C ASN A 240 -2.90 -19.38 7.07
N TYR A 241 -3.13 -20.13 5.98
CA TYR A 241 -2.06 -20.73 5.21
C TYR A 241 -1.08 -19.68 4.67
N TRP A 242 -1.58 -18.66 3.98
CA TRP A 242 -0.75 -17.61 3.42
C TRP A 242 -0.06 -16.75 4.49
N ARG A 243 -0.74 -16.48 5.60
CA ARG A 243 -0.15 -15.80 6.75
C ARG A 243 1.10 -16.53 7.25
N GLN A 244 0.99 -17.82 7.50
CA GLN A 244 2.14 -18.62 7.96
C GLN A 244 3.21 -18.75 6.88
N PHE A 245 2.82 -18.94 5.63
CA PHE A 245 3.73 -19.06 4.50
C PHE A 245 4.59 -17.80 4.32
N CYS A 246 4.00 -16.61 4.42
CA CYS A 246 4.72 -15.34 4.34
C CYS A 246 5.68 -15.14 5.52
N ILE A 247 5.27 -15.50 6.75
CA ILE A 247 6.13 -15.45 7.93
C ILE A 247 7.36 -16.36 7.72
N ASP A 248 7.16 -17.59 7.30
CA ASP A 248 8.23 -18.56 7.10
C ASP A 248 9.18 -18.10 5.97
N TRP A 249 8.65 -17.52 4.90
CA TRP A 249 9.47 -16.98 3.82
C TRP A 249 10.36 -15.83 4.29
N LEU A 250 9.83 -14.88 5.07
CA LEU A 250 10.60 -13.78 5.64
C LEU A 250 11.71 -14.27 6.58
N LYS A 251 11.41 -15.27 7.43
CA LYS A 251 12.41 -15.90 8.29
C LYS A 251 13.51 -16.61 7.49
N ASN A 252 13.14 -17.27 6.40
CA ASN A 252 14.09 -17.93 5.50
C ASN A 252 15.00 -16.92 4.75
N LEU A 253 14.57 -15.67 4.59
CA LEU A 253 15.43 -14.58 4.10
C LEU A 253 16.38 -14.04 5.18
N GLY A 254 16.26 -14.48 6.43
CA GLY A 254 17.13 -14.11 7.54
C GLY A 254 16.58 -13.03 8.47
N ILE A 255 15.30 -12.67 8.37
CA ILE A 255 14.63 -11.81 9.34
C ILE A 255 14.45 -12.61 10.64
N LYS A 256 14.84 -12.04 11.76
CA LYS A 256 14.80 -12.70 13.05
C LYS A 256 13.45 -12.57 13.74
N ASP A 257 13.17 -13.49 14.68
CA ASP A 257 11.92 -13.50 15.42
C ASP A 257 11.71 -12.24 16.28
N ASP A 258 12.76 -11.63 16.78
CA ASP A 258 12.72 -10.40 17.57
C ASP A 258 12.62 -9.12 16.71
N GLU A 259 12.77 -9.25 15.39
CA GLU A 259 12.66 -8.17 14.42
C GLU A 259 11.34 -8.27 13.59
N LEU A 260 10.53 -9.32 13.76
CA LEU A 260 9.30 -9.58 13.02
C LEU A 260 8.12 -9.85 13.96
N ARG A 261 6.99 -9.21 13.71
CA ARG A 261 5.74 -9.56 14.40
C ARG A 261 4.58 -9.62 13.42
N ALA A 262 3.57 -10.41 13.74
CA ALA A 262 2.29 -10.42 13.07
C ALA A 262 1.28 -9.64 13.92
N ARG A 263 0.66 -8.61 13.37
CA ARG A 263 -0.38 -7.81 14.00
C ARG A 263 -1.70 -8.05 13.29
N ASP A 264 -2.57 -8.78 13.95
CA ASP A 264 -3.92 -8.99 13.46
C ASP A 264 -4.76 -7.74 13.74
N HIS A 265 -5.55 -7.30 12.75
CA HIS A 265 -6.46 -6.17 12.91
C HIS A 265 -7.63 -6.54 13.82
N SER A 266 -8.01 -5.62 14.70
CA SER A 266 -9.24 -5.75 15.49
C SER A 266 -10.48 -5.62 14.60
N ALA A 267 -11.64 -6.02 15.12
CA ALA A 267 -12.90 -5.93 14.38
C ALA A 267 -13.24 -4.48 13.94
N GLU A 268 -12.79 -3.50 14.72
CA GLU A 268 -13.01 -2.08 14.47
C GLU A 268 -12.07 -1.53 13.38
N GLU A 269 -10.89 -2.15 13.21
CA GLU A 269 -9.90 -1.77 12.20
C GLU A 269 -10.17 -2.43 10.83
N LEU A 270 -10.94 -3.53 10.81
CA LEU A 270 -11.20 -4.24 9.56
C LEU A 270 -12.01 -3.38 8.60
N CYS A 271 -11.57 -3.35 7.34
CA CYS A 271 -12.41 -2.85 6.26
C CYS A 271 -13.72 -3.64 6.19
N PHE A 272 -14.81 -2.98 5.84
CA PHE A 272 -16.16 -3.56 5.80
C PHE A 272 -16.30 -4.81 4.91
N TYR A 273 -15.39 -5.01 3.97
CA TYR A 273 -15.35 -6.16 3.07
C TYR A 273 -14.37 -7.24 3.51
N SER A 274 -13.57 -7.03 4.56
CA SER A 274 -12.55 -7.97 5.01
C SER A 274 -13.06 -8.81 6.18
N LYS A 275 -12.77 -10.13 6.14
CA LYS A 275 -13.00 -11.04 7.26
C LYS A 275 -11.81 -11.17 8.20
N GLY A 276 -10.62 -10.81 7.71
CA GLY A 276 -9.39 -10.86 8.48
C GLY A 276 -8.28 -10.13 7.75
N THR A 277 -7.46 -9.40 8.49
CA THR A 277 -6.26 -8.74 8.00
C THR A 277 -5.14 -8.92 9.02
N THR A 278 -3.95 -9.23 8.53
CA THR A 278 -2.72 -9.31 9.33
C THR A 278 -1.65 -8.50 8.67
N ASP A 279 -1.03 -7.58 9.39
CA ASP A 279 0.20 -6.93 8.99
C ASP A 279 1.39 -7.72 9.53
N LEU A 280 2.34 -8.04 8.66
CA LEU A 280 3.66 -8.48 9.08
C LEU A 280 4.53 -7.25 9.21
N GLU A 281 4.89 -6.90 10.43
CA GLU A 281 5.65 -5.70 10.74
C GLU A 281 7.11 -6.05 11.06
N PHE A 282 8.01 -5.20 10.58
CA PHE A 282 9.44 -5.29 10.86
C PHE A 282 9.87 -4.17 11.81
N LEU A 283 10.80 -4.48 12.71
CA LEU A 283 11.37 -3.51 13.62
C LEU A 283 12.45 -2.69 12.92
N PHE A 284 12.00 -1.61 12.27
CA PHE A 284 12.89 -0.61 11.66
C PHE A 284 13.58 0.26 12.73
N PRO A 285 14.64 1.01 12.39
CA PRO A 285 15.25 1.95 13.32
C PRO A 285 14.32 3.07 13.83
N PHE A 286 13.21 3.31 13.15
CA PHE A 286 12.16 4.27 13.54
C PHE A 286 10.97 3.61 14.26
N GLY A 287 11.05 2.33 14.57
CA GLY A 287 9.99 1.58 15.21
C GLY A 287 9.38 0.49 14.33
N TRP A 288 8.28 -0.08 14.77
CA TRP A 288 7.55 -1.08 14.01
C TRP A 288 6.90 -0.45 12.78
N GLY A 289 7.06 -1.09 11.64
CA GLY A 289 6.46 -0.66 10.37
C GLY A 289 6.00 -1.85 9.55
N GLU A 290 4.91 -1.67 8.84
CA GLU A 290 4.35 -2.69 7.94
C GLU A 290 5.35 -3.04 6.84
N LEU A 291 5.65 -4.33 6.73
CA LEU A 291 6.44 -4.91 5.66
C LEU A 291 5.57 -5.63 4.65
N TRP A 292 4.44 -6.20 5.10
CA TRP A 292 3.55 -7.01 4.27
C TRP A 292 2.15 -7.06 4.87
N GLY A 293 1.12 -6.79 4.08
CA GLY A 293 -0.28 -6.96 4.44
C GLY A 293 -0.84 -8.26 3.84
N ILE A 294 -1.62 -9.00 4.61
CA ILE A 294 -2.35 -10.19 4.18
C ILE A 294 -3.80 -10.00 4.59
N ALA A 295 -4.72 -10.06 3.62
CA ALA A 295 -6.14 -9.81 3.88
C ALA A 295 -7.04 -10.83 3.18
N ASP A 296 -8.06 -11.29 3.89
CA ASP A 296 -9.21 -11.95 3.29
C ASP A 296 -10.20 -10.86 2.84
N ARG A 297 -10.23 -10.60 1.54
CA ARG A 297 -11.02 -9.53 0.91
C ARG A 297 -12.40 -10.00 0.44
N THR A 298 -12.78 -11.25 0.74
CA THR A 298 -14.01 -11.87 0.24
C THR A 298 -14.08 -11.86 -1.31
N ASP A 299 -15.25 -11.72 -1.88
CA ASP A 299 -15.49 -11.54 -3.33
C ASP A 299 -15.64 -10.06 -3.73
N TYR A 300 -15.28 -9.15 -2.83
CA TYR A 300 -15.57 -7.71 -2.97
C TYR A 300 -15.03 -7.14 -4.30
N ASP A 301 -13.76 -7.30 -4.59
CA ASP A 301 -13.14 -6.70 -5.77
C ASP A 301 -13.74 -7.23 -7.08
N LEU A 302 -13.93 -8.54 -7.20
CA LEU A 302 -14.56 -9.13 -8.38
C LEU A 302 -16.01 -8.64 -8.55
N THR A 303 -16.75 -8.56 -7.46
CA THR A 303 -18.12 -8.04 -7.45
C THR A 303 -18.18 -6.56 -7.88
N GLN A 304 -17.26 -5.71 -7.40
CA GLN A 304 -17.19 -4.30 -7.80
C GLN A 304 -16.91 -4.15 -9.30
N HIS A 305 -15.96 -4.93 -9.84
CA HIS A 305 -15.67 -4.92 -11.27
C HIS A 305 -16.83 -5.46 -12.11
N GLN A 306 -17.49 -6.52 -11.67
CA GLN A 306 -18.70 -7.05 -12.33
C GLN A 306 -19.81 -6.01 -12.38
N ASN A 307 -20.12 -5.38 -11.23
CA ASN A 307 -21.19 -4.38 -11.14
C ASN A 307 -20.92 -3.14 -12.00
N THR A 308 -19.65 -2.73 -12.12
CA THR A 308 -19.27 -1.56 -12.90
C THR A 308 -19.19 -1.82 -14.39
N SER A 309 -18.66 -2.99 -14.78
CA SER A 309 -18.43 -3.33 -16.19
C SER A 309 -19.63 -4.01 -16.84
N GLY A 310 -20.47 -4.69 -16.07
CA GLY A 310 -21.51 -5.58 -16.56
C GLY A 310 -21.00 -6.94 -17.05
N GLU A 311 -19.67 -7.18 -16.98
CA GLU A 311 -19.06 -8.45 -17.39
C GLU A 311 -19.03 -9.43 -16.21
N PRO A 312 -19.42 -10.70 -16.39
CA PRO A 312 -19.40 -11.67 -15.30
C PRO A 312 -17.97 -11.99 -14.85
N MET A 313 -17.71 -11.79 -13.56
CA MET A 313 -16.43 -12.06 -12.92
C MET A 313 -16.46 -13.36 -12.08
N GLU A 314 -17.35 -14.26 -12.40
CA GLU A 314 -17.57 -15.51 -11.71
C GLU A 314 -16.69 -16.64 -12.23
N TYR A 315 -16.33 -17.56 -11.35
CA TYR A 315 -15.74 -18.83 -11.70
C TYR A 315 -16.87 -19.84 -12.00
N PHE A 316 -16.82 -20.46 -13.17
CA PHE A 316 -17.75 -21.54 -13.51
C PHE A 316 -17.10 -22.88 -13.15
N ASP A 317 -17.70 -23.61 -12.22
CA ASP A 317 -17.30 -24.95 -11.83
C ASP A 317 -18.10 -25.97 -12.65
N ASP A 318 -17.42 -26.65 -13.58
CA ASP A 318 -18.02 -27.65 -14.46
C ASP A 318 -18.23 -29.03 -13.79
N GLU A 319 -17.78 -29.17 -12.53
CA GLU A 319 -17.94 -30.41 -11.74
C GLU A 319 -19.11 -30.30 -10.72
N LYS A 320 -19.64 -29.10 -10.50
CA LYS A 320 -20.79 -28.82 -9.64
C LYS A 320 -21.96 -28.26 -10.43
#